data_3e03921c295a421c3b56b403d5f994cd
#
_entry.id   3e03921c295a421c3b56b403d5f994cd
#
_cell.length_a   1.000
_cell.length_b   1.000
_cell.length_c   1.000
_cell.angle_alpha   90.00
_cell.angle_beta   90.00
_cell.angle_gamma   90.00
#
_symmetry.space_group_name_H-M   'P 1'
#
loop_
_entity.id
_entity.type
_entity.pdbx_description
1 polymer ?
#
loop_
_entity_poly.entity_id
_entity_poly.type
_entity_poly.pdbx_seq_one_letter_code
_entity_poly.pdbx_strand_id
1 'polypeptide(L)'
;MARPPGPERPLYVRIAMSLKARILAGHYPPGKRLPSEDDLAGAMAASRGTVRQALAELRDAGYVVSRRGSGSYVADPLPIEPLSPQSGPVYTGFLDDLDNEAHHVRERTRVQDTLHADHALAARLKIPVGAPVVRYRATRLRDDIPYGIATDIVPQAVADRITTDVLAASPTLVDALTLARRQVAESLQRVEPTLLDAEDAQRCGASPGDPALAITGIAYDADHVPVNAYTLTVIKGYGIGLHLTRVQPTA
;
A
#
# COMPACT_ATOMS: atom_id res chain seq x y z
N MET A 1 17.22 14.14 17.51
CA MET A 1 16.26 15.27 17.42
C MET A 1 15.12 14.79 16.55
N ALA A 2 13.90 14.67 17.08
CA ALA A 2 12.73 14.29 16.30
C ALA A 2 12.46 15.37 15.24
N ARG A 3 12.27 14.97 13.98
CA ARG A 3 11.85 15.85 12.88
C ARG A 3 10.51 16.49 13.29
N PRO A 4 10.34 17.82 13.16
CA PRO A 4 9.06 18.45 13.47
C PRO A 4 7.98 17.82 12.59
N PRO A 5 6.73 17.66 13.10
CA PRO A 5 5.62 17.19 12.28
C PRO A 5 5.48 18.10 11.06
N GLY A 6 5.40 17.50 9.88
CA GLY A 6 5.18 18.23 8.64
C GLY A 6 3.90 19.05 8.72
N PRO A 7 3.71 20.09 7.88
CA PRO A 7 2.54 20.95 7.91
C PRO A 7 1.27 20.12 7.84
N GLU A 8 0.35 20.38 8.78
CA GLU A 8 -0.94 19.69 8.85
C GLU A 8 -1.70 19.90 7.52
N ARG A 9 -2.11 18.80 6.88
CA ARG A 9 -2.83 18.88 5.59
C ARG A 9 -4.10 19.71 5.73
N PRO A 10 -4.47 20.54 4.74
CA PRO A 10 -5.71 21.30 4.75
C PRO A 10 -6.93 20.41 5.05
N LEU A 11 -7.92 20.93 5.76
CA LEU A 11 -9.08 20.15 6.20
C LEU A 11 -9.82 19.49 5.03
N TYR A 12 -9.97 20.17 3.89
CA TYR A 12 -10.65 19.60 2.72
C TYR A 12 -9.90 18.37 2.16
N VAL A 13 -8.56 18.36 2.20
CA VAL A 13 -7.75 17.21 1.79
C VAL A 13 -7.99 16.04 2.72
N ARG A 14 -8.02 16.26 4.03
CA ARG A 14 -8.31 15.22 5.04
C ARG A 14 -9.70 14.64 4.85
N ILE A 15 -10.70 15.46 4.53
CA ILE A 15 -12.06 15.02 4.23
C ILE A 15 -12.09 14.21 2.94
N ALA A 16 -11.44 14.66 1.87
CA ALA A 16 -11.36 13.94 0.61
C ALA A 16 -10.73 12.54 0.81
N MET A 17 -9.63 12.47 1.55
CA MET A 17 -8.98 11.20 1.90
C MET A 17 -9.91 10.27 2.70
N SER A 18 -10.61 10.78 3.71
CA SER A 18 -11.56 10.01 4.50
C SER A 18 -12.72 9.46 3.67
N LEU A 19 -13.27 10.28 2.76
CA LEU A 19 -14.34 9.85 1.85
C LEU A 19 -13.81 8.81 0.84
N LYS A 20 -12.62 9.02 0.28
CA LYS A 20 -11.95 8.05 -0.59
C LYS A 20 -11.79 6.69 0.10
N ALA A 21 -11.28 6.69 1.33
CA ALA A 21 -11.14 5.47 2.12
C ALA A 21 -12.48 4.73 2.30
N ARG A 22 -13.55 5.45 2.62
CA ARG A 22 -14.89 4.87 2.77
C ARG A 22 -15.46 4.33 1.45
N ILE A 23 -15.18 4.99 0.32
CA ILE A 23 -15.56 4.51 -1.02
C ILE A 23 -14.81 3.21 -1.32
N LEU A 24 -13.50 3.19 -1.16
CA LEU A 24 -12.66 2.01 -1.42
C LEU A 24 -13.02 0.83 -0.49
N ALA A 25 -13.33 1.11 0.79
CA ALA A 25 -13.80 0.10 1.74
C ALA A 25 -15.24 -0.39 1.45
N GLY A 26 -15.94 0.21 0.45
CA GLY A 26 -17.28 -0.20 0.06
C GLY A 26 -18.42 0.35 0.93
N HIS A 27 -18.13 1.26 1.89
CA HIS A 27 -19.20 1.94 2.67
C HIS A 27 -20.10 2.78 1.76
N TYR A 28 -19.54 3.27 0.65
CA TYR A 28 -20.29 3.90 -0.43
C TYR A 28 -20.03 3.10 -1.72
N PRO A 29 -20.93 2.17 -2.09
CA PRO A 29 -20.72 1.31 -3.26
C PRO A 29 -20.69 2.08 -4.59
N PRO A 30 -20.00 1.57 -5.63
CA PRO A 30 -20.00 2.13 -6.98
C PRO A 30 -21.41 2.40 -7.49
N GLY A 31 -21.60 3.51 -8.18
CA GLY A 31 -22.89 3.95 -8.75
C GLY A 31 -23.90 4.47 -7.72
N LYS A 32 -23.65 4.37 -6.42
CA LYS A 32 -24.57 4.84 -5.37
C LYS A 32 -24.36 6.32 -5.07
N ARG A 33 -25.45 6.95 -4.62
CA ARG A 33 -25.45 8.36 -4.21
C ARG A 33 -24.71 8.53 -2.89
N LEU A 34 -23.83 9.52 -2.83
CA LEU A 34 -23.22 9.97 -1.59
C LEU A 34 -24.23 10.77 -0.75
N PRO A 35 -24.07 10.86 0.57
CA PRO A 35 -24.80 11.80 1.41
C PRO A 35 -24.68 13.23 0.86
N SER A 36 -25.65 14.09 1.19
CA SER A 36 -25.62 15.48 0.76
C SER A 36 -24.41 16.25 1.33
N GLU A 37 -24.05 17.38 0.72
CA GLU A 37 -23.00 18.24 1.25
C GLU A 37 -23.26 18.64 2.70
N ASP A 38 -24.55 18.81 3.09
CA ASP A 38 -24.97 19.13 4.44
C ASP A 38 -24.77 17.99 5.41
N ASP A 39 -25.19 16.78 5.02
CA ASP A 39 -25.03 15.59 5.85
C ASP A 39 -23.55 15.30 6.09
N LEU A 40 -22.72 15.44 5.02
CA LEU A 40 -21.28 15.26 5.12
C LEU A 40 -20.63 16.36 5.99
N ALA A 41 -21.08 17.60 5.88
CA ALA A 41 -20.60 18.71 6.70
C ALA A 41 -20.87 18.48 8.18
N GLY A 42 -22.10 18.02 8.51
CA GLY A 42 -22.47 17.65 9.87
C GLY A 42 -21.66 16.45 10.39
N ALA A 43 -21.56 15.40 9.59
CA ALA A 43 -20.84 14.17 9.98
C ALA A 43 -19.32 14.36 10.17
N MET A 44 -18.72 15.33 9.48
CA MET A 44 -17.28 15.60 9.50
C MET A 44 -16.89 16.87 10.25
N ALA A 45 -17.86 17.50 10.94
CA ALA A 45 -17.66 18.77 11.66
C ALA A 45 -16.95 19.84 10.82
N ALA A 46 -17.37 20.01 9.56
CA ALA A 46 -16.75 20.90 8.59
C ALA A 46 -17.77 21.86 7.96
N SER A 47 -17.29 22.92 7.31
CA SER A 47 -18.16 23.80 6.53
C SER A 47 -18.61 23.14 5.23
N ARG A 48 -19.78 23.51 4.69
CA ARG A 48 -20.23 23.09 3.34
C ARG A 48 -19.20 23.40 2.26
N GLY A 49 -18.54 24.56 2.34
CA GLY A 49 -17.50 24.97 1.39
C GLY A 49 -16.31 24.01 1.39
N THR A 50 -15.88 23.58 2.59
CA THR A 50 -14.79 22.61 2.75
C THR A 50 -15.17 21.24 2.19
N VAL A 51 -16.41 20.77 2.45
CA VAL A 51 -16.92 19.50 1.89
C VAL A 51 -17.03 19.57 0.36
N ARG A 52 -17.51 20.69 -0.18
CA ARG A 52 -17.60 20.91 -1.64
C ARG A 52 -16.23 20.85 -2.30
N GLN A 53 -15.22 21.45 -1.66
CA GLN A 53 -13.84 21.38 -2.14
C GLN A 53 -13.30 19.94 -2.09
N ALA A 54 -13.56 19.21 -1.00
CA ALA A 54 -13.19 17.80 -0.91
C ALA A 54 -13.86 16.93 -1.98
N LEU A 55 -15.15 17.18 -2.26
CA LEU A 55 -15.86 16.48 -3.35
C LEU A 55 -15.35 16.89 -4.74
N ALA A 56 -14.84 18.12 -4.91
CA ALA A 56 -14.18 18.53 -6.16
C ALA A 56 -12.89 17.73 -6.40
N GLU A 57 -12.03 17.62 -5.39
CA GLU A 57 -10.83 16.76 -5.46
C GLU A 57 -11.16 15.33 -5.85
N LEU A 58 -12.22 14.75 -5.24
CA LEU A 58 -12.64 13.38 -5.57
C LEU A 58 -13.21 13.25 -6.97
N ARG A 59 -13.83 14.30 -7.51
CA ARG A 59 -14.28 14.32 -8.91
C ARG A 59 -13.11 14.40 -9.88
N ASP A 60 -12.16 15.26 -9.60
CA ASP A 60 -10.96 15.43 -10.43
C ASP A 60 -10.11 14.15 -10.44
N ALA A 61 -10.10 13.43 -9.31
CA ALA A 61 -9.48 12.10 -9.18
C ALA A 61 -10.36 10.95 -9.72
N GLY A 62 -11.57 11.22 -10.23
CA GLY A 62 -12.44 10.22 -10.86
C GLY A 62 -13.25 9.33 -9.89
N TYR A 63 -13.21 9.56 -8.58
CA TYR A 63 -13.96 8.74 -7.59
C TYR A 63 -15.42 9.12 -7.46
N VAL A 64 -15.75 10.35 -7.84
CA VAL A 64 -17.10 10.93 -7.69
C VAL A 64 -17.55 11.53 -9.01
N VAL A 65 -18.80 11.36 -9.36
CA VAL A 65 -19.45 12.02 -10.48
C VAL A 65 -20.62 12.87 -9.98
N SER A 66 -20.76 14.08 -10.50
CA SER A 66 -21.90 14.95 -10.19
C SER A 66 -23.00 14.79 -11.22
N ARG A 67 -24.24 14.64 -10.74
CA ARG A 67 -25.43 14.67 -11.61
C ARG A 67 -26.23 15.92 -11.28
N ARG A 68 -26.40 16.78 -12.29
CA ARG A 68 -27.08 18.10 -12.12
C ARG A 68 -28.45 17.92 -11.47
N GLY A 69 -28.70 18.65 -10.37
CA GLY A 69 -29.94 18.58 -9.61
C GLY A 69 -30.15 17.30 -8.78
N SER A 70 -29.26 16.30 -8.90
CA SER A 70 -29.41 15.00 -8.23
C SER A 70 -28.35 14.72 -7.16
N GLY A 71 -27.22 15.45 -7.18
CA GLY A 71 -26.13 15.33 -6.18
C GLY A 71 -24.90 14.63 -6.68
N SER A 72 -24.09 14.13 -5.73
CA SER A 72 -22.83 13.42 -5.99
C SER A 72 -23.02 11.91 -5.87
N TYR A 73 -22.38 11.16 -6.76
CA TYR A 73 -22.45 9.69 -6.83
C TYR A 73 -21.03 9.12 -6.87
N VAL A 74 -20.86 7.94 -6.31
CA VAL A 74 -19.61 7.19 -6.48
C VAL A 74 -19.48 6.78 -7.95
N ALA A 75 -18.29 6.95 -8.51
CA ALA A 75 -18.01 6.52 -9.88
C ALA A 75 -18.19 5.01 -10.04
N ASP A 76 -18.63 4.59 -11.23
CA ASP A 76 -18.79 3.19 -11.60
C ASP A 76 -18.40 3.03 -13.08
N PRO A 77 -17.28 2.36 -13.38
CA PRO A 77 -16.32 1.77 -12.42
C PRO A 77 -15.53 2.81 -11.63
N LEU A 78 -14.98 2.40 -10.49
CA LEU A 78 -13.99 3.20 -9.76
C LEU A 78 -12.69 3.28 -10.56
N PRO A 79 -11.93 4.39 -10.43
CA PRO A 79 -10.60 4.47 -11.00
C PRO A 79 -9.70 3.39 -10.40
N ILE A 80 -8.87 2.79 -11.25
CA ILE A 80 -7.82 1.87 -10.80
C ILE A 80 -6.69 2.73 -10.22
N GLU A 81 -6.40 2.56 -8.94
CA GLU A 81 -5.20 3.15 -8.34
C GLU A 81 -4.01 2.26 -8.70
N PRO A 82 -3.11 2.70 -9.58
CA PRO A 82 -1.89 1.94 -9.81
C PRO A 82 -1.07 1.94 -8.53
N LEU A 83 -0.57 0.78 -8.15
CA LEU A 83 0.38 0.64 -7.05
C LEU A 83 1.81 0.96 -7.49
N SER A 84 2.04 1.09 -8.80
CA SER A 84 3.31 1.49 -9.38
C SER A 84 3.18 2.80 -10.15
N PRO A 85 4.17 3.70 -10.08
CA PRO A 85 4.21 4.87 -10.93
C PRO A 85 4.35 4.47 -12.40
N GLN A 86 3.63 5.15 -13.27
CA GLN A 86 3.70 4.95 -14.73
C GLN A 86 4.96 5.60 -15.32
N SER A 87 6.12 5.31 -14.80
CA SER A 87 7.36 5.96 -15.24
C SER A 87 8.32 4.99 -15.91
N GLY A 88 8.33 5.01 -17.24
CA GLY A 88 9.39 4.47 -18.06
C GLY A 88 9.16 3.06 -18.64
N PRO A 89 10.11 2.59 -19.50
CA PRO A 89 10.01 1.31 -20.21
C PRO A 89 10.29 0.09 -19.33
N VAL A 90 10.65 0.29 -18.06
CA VAL A 90 10.98 -0.77 -17.10
C VAL A 90 9.93 -0.80 -16.01
N TYR A 91 9.32 -1.96 -15.80
CA TYR A 91 8.44 -2.18 -14.65
C TYR A 91 9.31 -2.34 -13.40
N THR A 92 9.27 -1.37 -12.53
CA THR A 92 10.06 -1.33 -11.29
C THR A 92 9.31 -1.94 -10.11
N GLY A 93 8.05 -2.33 -10.32
CA GLY A 93 7.23 -2.98 -9.30
C GLY A 93 6.95 -2.06 -8.11
N PHE A 94 6.74 -2.68 -6.94
CA PHE A 94 6.49 -1.96 -5.69
C PHE A 94 7.72 -1.26 -5.10
N LEU A 95 8.91 -1.47 -5.65
CA LEU A 95 10.14 -0.87 -5.16
C LEU A 95 10.14 0.65 -5.35
N ASP A 96 9.62 1.13 -6.50
CA ASP A 96 9.55 2.57 -6.78
C ASP A 96 8.34 3.26 -6.12
N ASP A 97 7.28 2.51 -5.77
CA ASP A 97 6.17 3.07 -4.99
C ASP A 97 6.62 3.52 -3.59
N LEU A 98 7.74 2.98 -3.11
CA LEU A 98 8.32 3.33 -1.81
C LEU A 98 9.10 4.65 -1.88
N ASP A 99 9.69 4.97 -3.03
CA ASP A 99 10.47 6.19 -3.26
C ASP A 99 9.64 7.35 -3.82
N ASN A 100 8.36 7.14 -4.13
CA ASN A 100 7.53 8.16 -4.74
C ASN A 100 7.10 9.24 -3.71
N GLU A 101 7.78 10.39 -3.73
CA GLU A 101 7.46 11.56 -2.91
C GLU A 101 6.00 12.05 -3.04
N ALA A 102 5.32 11.70 -4.15
CA ALA A 102 3.92 12.06 -4.38
C ALA A 102 2.95 11.30 -3.46
N HIS A 103 3.34 10.12 -2.96
CA HIS A 103 2.50 9.29 -2.08
C HIS A 103 3.26 8.88 -0.84
N HIS A 104 2.78 9.32 0.33
CA HIS A 104 3.39 8.95 1.60
C HIS A 104 3.01 7.52 1.98
N VAL A 105 3.82 6.54 1.54
CA VAL A 105 3.70 5.15 1.96
C VAL A 105 4.38 4.97 3.32
N ARG A 106 3.68 4.34 4.25
CA ARG A 106 4.21 3.99 5.57
C ARG A 106 3.58 2.73 6.13
N GLU A 107 4.18 2.18 7.17
CA GLU A 107 3.68 1.04 7.91
C GLU A 107 3.16 1.44 9.28
N ARG A 108 2.09 0.79 9.71
CA ARG A 108 1.51 0.93 11.05
C ARG A 108 1.34 -0.44 11.69
N THR A 109 1.35 -0.46 13.03
CA THR A 109 1.14 -1.70 13.82
C THR A 109 2.10 -2.80 13.39
N ARG A 110 3.39 -2.44 13.30
CA ARG A 110 4.44 -3.39 12.97
C ARG A 110 4.66 -4.36 14.13
N VAL A 111 4.55 -5.65 13.86
CA VAL A 111 4.86 -6.74 14.79
C VAL A 111 5.98 -7.58 14.21
N GLN A 112 6.78 -8.20 15.08
CA GLN A 112 7.86 -9.09 14.65
C GLN A 112 7.92 -10.35 15.53
N ASP A 113 8.31 -11.44 14.91
CA ASP A 113 8.57 -12.72 15.58
C ASP A 113 9.69 -13.48 14.86
N THR A 114 10.36 -14.38 15.61
CA THR A 114 11.40 -15.24 15.06
C THR A 114 10.80 -16.59 14.67
N LEU A 115 11.11 -17.04 13.47
CA LEU A 115 10.71 -18.32 12.91
C LEU A 115 11.95 -19.12 12.52
N HIS A 116 11.75 -20.40 12.16
CA HIS A 116 12.77 -21.23 11.55
C HIS A 116 12.37 -21.55 10.11
N ALA A 117 13.31 -21.37 9.19
CA ALA A 117 13.04 -21.56 7.77
C ALA A 117 12.71 -23.04 7.47
N ASP A 118 11.52 -23.26 6.92
CA ASP A 118 11.17 -24.54 6.33
C ASP A 118 11.93 -24.78 5.00
N HIS A 119 11.76 -25.93 4.38
CA HIS A 119 12.44 -26.28 3.12
C HIS A 119 12.17 -25.27 2.00
N ALA A 120 10.93 -24.78 1.87
CA ALA A 120 10.54 -23.85 0.80
C ALA A 120 11.15 -22.46 1.03
N LEU A 121 11.06 -21.95 2.24
CA LEU A 121 11.62 -20.63 2.60
C LEU A 121 13.14 -20.65 2.57
N ALA A 122 13.77 -21.73 3.06
CA ALA A 122 15.22 -21.94 3.03
C ALA A 122 15.76 -21.91 1.60
N ALA A 123 15.10 -22.61 0.68
CA ALA A 123 15.47 -22.60 -0.74
C ALA A 123 15.32 -21.20 -1.37
N ARG A 124 14.25 -20.48 -1.05
CA ARG A 124 13.99 -19.11 -1.56
C ARG A 124 15.02 -18.09 -1.05
N LEU A 125 15.38 -18.16 0.23
CA LEU A 125 16.34 -17.25 0.85
C LEU A 125 17.80 -17.71 0.72
N LYS A 126 18.05 -18.90 0.13
CA LYS A 126 19.38 -19.54 0.00
C LYS A 126 20.09 -19.66 1.36
N ILE A 127 19.36 -20.09 2.38
CA ILE A 127 19.84 -20.33 3.74
C ILE A 127 19.61 -21.80 4.12
N PRO A 128 20.28 -22.33 5.16
CA PRO A 128 20.02 -23.69 5.65
C PRO A 128 18.57 -23.88 6.11
N VAL A 129 18.03 -25.07 5.93
CA VAL A 129 16.75 -25.47 6.52
C VAL A 129 16.88 -25.40 8.05
N GLY A 130 15.89 -24.85 8.73
CA GLY A 130 15.92 -24.62 10.17
C GLY A 130 16.72 -23.37 10.59
N ALA A 131 17.33 -22.62 9.65
CA ALA A 131 17.99 -21.38 10.00
C ALA A 131 16.97 -20.36 10.57
N PRO A 132 17.37 -19.54 11.58
CA PRO A 132 16.48 -18.53 12.12
C PRO A 132 16.25 -17.39 11.12
N VAL A 133 15.00 -16.97 11.05
CA VAL A 133 14.53 -15.83 10.25
C VAL A 133 13.62 -14.97 11.10
N VAL A 134 13.57 -13.67 10.81
CA VAL A 134 12.65 -12.74 11.47
C VAL A 134 11.54 -12.35 10.50
N ARG A 135 10.29 -12.57 10.94
CA ARG A 135 9.11 -12.11 10.24
C ARG A 135 8.66 -10.77 10.79
N TYR A 136 8.48 -9.81 9.89
CA TYR A 136 7.84 -8.52 10.18
C TYR A 136 6.48 -8.51 9.50
N ARG A 137 5.45 -8.04 10.21
CA ARG A 137 4.11 -7.89 9.65
C ARG A 137 3.56 -6.53 10.02
N ALA A 138 3.04 -5.80 9.04
CA ALA A 138 2.56 -4.44 9.22
C ALA A 138 1.39 -4.13 8.30
N THR A 139 0.56 -3.15 8.72
CA THR A 139 -0.46 -2.57 7.84
C THR A 139 0.19 -1.49 7.00
N ARG A 140 0.13 -1.62 5.68
CA ARG A 140 0.56 -0.60 4.72
C ARG A 140 -0.48 0.48 4.57
N LEU A 141 -0.02 1.71 4.63
CA LEU A 141 -0.85 2.90 4.41
C LEU A 141 -0.27 3.72 3.26
N ARG A 142 -1.17 4.24 2.43
CA ARG A 142 -0.88 5.25 1.43
C ARG A 142 -1.70 6.49 1.80
N ASP A 143 -1.05 7.62 2.03
CA ASP A 143 -1.73 8.84 2.49
C ASP A 143 -2.62 8.62 3.72
N ASP A 144 -2.15 7.81 4.69
CA ASP A 144 -2.83 7.41 5.91
C ASP A 144 -4.03 6.45 5.73
N ILE A 145 -4.30 6.01 4.51
CA ILE A 145 -5.36 5.05 4.19
C ILE A 145 -4.75 3.64 4.10
N PRO A 146 -5.28 2.66 4.87
CA PRO A 146 -4.85 1.27 4.73
C PRO A 146 -5.14 0.75 3.32
N TYR A 147 -4.15 0.15 2.68
CA TYR A 147 -4.33 -0.47 1.37
C TYR A 147 -3.86 -1.92 1.31
N GLY A 148 -3.20 -2.41 2.36
CA GLY A 148 -2.77 -3.79 2.40
C GLY A 148 -2.00 -4.17 3.65
N ILE A 149 -1.60 -5.43 3.69
CA ILE A 149 -0.78 -6.01 4.75
C ILE A 149 0.54 -6.48 4.14
N ALA A 150 1.64 -5.96 4.66
CA ALA A 150 2.98 -6.44 4.35
C ALA A 150 3.39 -7.52 5.34
N THR A 151 3.91 -8.62 4.83
CA THR A 151 4.59 -9.66 5.59
C THR A 151 5.94 -9.88 4.95
N ASP A 152 6.99 -9.58 5.69
CA ASP A 152 8.38 -9.65 5.26
C ASP A 152 9.12 -10.66 6.13
N ILE A 153 9.90 -11.53 5.52
CA ILE A 153 10.71 -12.52 6.22
C ILE A 153 12.16 -12.35 5.79
N VAL A 154 13.00 -11.96 6.72
CA VAL A 154 14.41 -11.70 6.47
C VAL A 154 15.30 -12.71 7.22
N PRO A 155 16.44 -13.12 6.65
CA PRO A 155 17.43 -13.93 7.36
C PRO A 155 17.88 -13.23 8.66
N GLN A 156 18.15 -14.00 9.72
CA GLN A 156 18.58 -13.44 11.01
C GLN A 156 19.78 -12.49 10.86
N ALA A 157 20.76 -12.85 10.04
CA ALA A 157 21.94 -12.00 9.80
C ALA A 157 21.61 -10.64 9.15
N VAL A 158 20.47 -10.54 8.45
CA VAL A 158 19.93 -9.27 7.92
C VAL A 158 19.18 -8.54 9.04
N ALA A 159 18.33 -9.26 9.79
CA ALA A 159 17.54 -8.70 10.88
C ALA A 159 18.41 -8.11 11.98
N ASP A 160 19.55 -8.72 12.30
CA ASP A 160 20.51 -8.22 13.31
C ASP A 160 21.06 -6.82 13.01
N ARG A 161 20.95 -6.38 11.76
CA ARG A 161 21.33 -5.02 11.33
C ARG A 161 20.18 -4.01 11.42
N ILE A 162 18.96 -4.49 11.54
CA ILE A 162 17.75 -3.68 11.66
C ILE A 162 17.49 -3.43 13.14
N THR A 163 18.23 -2.50 13.71
CA THR A 163 18.06 -2.12 15.12
C THR A 163 16.70 -1.48 15.36
N THR A 164 16.27 -1.41 16.61
CA THR A 164 15.03 -0.72 16.99
C THR A 164 14.99 0.73 16.49
N ASP A 165 16.12 1.44 16.53
CA ASP A 165 16.20 2.83 16.05
C ASP A 165 16.08 2.92 14.54
N VAL A 166 16.72 2.00 13.80
CA VAL A 166 16.58 1.89 12.34
C VAL A 166 15.12 1.63 11.97
N LEU A 167 14.48 0.69 12.67
CA LEU A 167 13.09 0.32 12.40
C LEU A 167 12.12 1.48 12.72
N ALA A 168 12.37 2.21 13.81
CA ALA A 168 11.56 3.37 14.20
C ALA A 168 11.73 4.57 13.25
N ALA A 169 12.92 4.73 12.67
CA ALA A 169 13.21 5.79 11.71
C ALA A 169 12.72 5.50 10.29
N SER A 170 12.28 4.26 10.03
CA SER A 170 11.94 3.79 8.67
C SER A 170 10.43 3.75 8.45
N PRO A 171 9.91 4.44 7.43
CA PRO A 171 8.50 4.36 7.04
C PRO A 171 8.05 2.94 6.73
N THR A 172 8.91 2.17 6.04
CA THR A 172 8.65 0.77 5.66
C THR A 172 9.84 -0.12 6.02
N LEU A 173 9.66 -1.45 5.93
CA LEU A 173 10.79 -2.38 6.12
C LEU A 173 11.85 -2.25 5.00
N VAL A 174 11.47 -1.90 3.78
CA VAL A 174 12.41 -1.69 2.67
C VAL A 174 13.34 -0.49 2.97
N ASP A 175 12.82 0.58 3.57
CA ASP A 175 13.63 1.69 4.05
C ASP A 175 14.59 1.24 5.17
N ALA A 176 14.11 0.39 6.08
CA ALA A 176 14.94 -0.18 7.13
C ALA A 176 16.08 -1.05 6.57
N LEU A 177 15.82 -1.84 5.54
CA LEU A 177 16.85 -2.62 4.82
C LEU A 177 17.91 -1.70 4.19
N THR A 178 17.48 -0.59 3.58
CA THR A 178 18.38 0.41 2.99
C THR A 178 19.28 1.03 4.07
N LEU A 179 18.70 1.47 5.19
CA LEU A 179 19.47 2.02 6.31
C LEU A 179 20.40 0.99 6.95
N ALA A 180 20.01 -0.30 6.95
CA ALA A 180 20.83 -1.41 7.41
C ALA A 180 21.92 -1.84 6.40
N ARG A 181 22.13 -1.10 5.32
CA ARG A 181 23.07 -1.38 4.21
C ARG A 181 22.79 -2.74 3.54
N ARG A 182 21.52 -3.02 3.32
CA ARG A 182 20.98 -4.16 2.57
C ARG A 182 19.92 -3.69 1.59
N GLN A 183 20.26 -2.67 0.83
CA GLN A 183 19.37 -2.07 -0.16
C GLN A 183 18.91 -3.12 -1.17
N VAL A 184 17.61 -3.16 -1.40
CA VAL A 184 17.01 -4.00 -2.44
C VAL A 184 17.38 -3.42 -3.81
N ALA A 185 17.96 -4.24 -4.67
CA ALA A 185 18.33 -3.87 -6.03
C ALA A 185 17.44 -4.55 -7.08
N GLU A 186 16.90 -5.73 -6.75
CA GLU A 186 16.06 -6.52 -7.65
C GLU A 186 14.98 -7.26 -6.86
N SER A 187 13.85 -7.49 -7.50
CA SER A 187 12.79 -8.34 -6.94
C SER A 187 12.14 -9.19 -8.01
N LEU A 188 12.02 -10.49 -7.73
CA LEU A 188 11.20 -11.41 -8.52
C LEU A 188 9.85 -11.57 -7.84
N GLN A 189 8.77 -11.22 -8.55
CA GLN A 189 7.43 -11.14 -8.00
C GLN A 189 6.43 -12.04 -8.73
N ARG A 190 5.41 -12.49 -7.99
CA ARG A 190 4.21 -13.15 -8.51
C ARG A 190 2.99 -12.44 -7.93
N VAL A 191 1.97 -12.26 -8.75
CA VAL A 191 0.69 -11.67 -8.35
C VAL A 191 -0.40 -12.70 -8.55
N GLU A 192 -1.17 -12.97 -7.50
CA GLU A 192 -2.24 -13.97 -7.51
C GLU A 192 -3.47 -13.42 -6.78
N PRO A 193 -4.69 -13.81 -7.18
CA PRO A 193 -5.89 -13.48 -6.41
C PRO A 193 -5.88 -14.23 -5.08
N THR A 194 -6.40 -13.56 -4.05
CA THR A 194 -6.60 -14.16 -2.72
C THR A 194 -7.85 -13.58 -2.06
N LEU A 195 -8.21 -14.10 -0.91
CA LEU A 195 -9.28 -13.57 -0.06
C LEU A 195 -8.67 -13.10 1.27
N LEU A 196 -9.21 -12.02 1.82
CA LEU A 196 -8.78 -11.53 3.13
C LEU A 196 -9.23 -12.49 4.23
N ASP A 197 -8.31 -12.86 5.11
CA ASP A 197 -8.67 -13.49 6.36
C ASP A 197 -9.26 -12.46 7.36
N ALA A 198 -9.73 -12.93 8.51
CA ALA A 198 -10.39 -12.08 9.49
C ALA A 198 -9.44 -11.04 10.10
N GLU A 199 -8.18 -11.39 10.31
CA GLU A 199 -7.18 -10.50 10.91
C GLU A 199 -6.78 -9.39 9.92
N ASP A 200 -6.48 -9.74 8.68
CA ASP A 200 -6.10 -8.80 7.62
C ASP A 200 -7.25 -7.86 7.28
N ALA A 201 -8.48 -8.38 7.21
CA ALA A 201 -9.67 -7.59 7.00
C ALA A 201 -9.85 -6.55 8.11
N GLN A 202 -9.74 -6.96 9.38
CA GLN A 202 -9.85 -6.05 10.52
C GLN A 202 -8.77 -4.95 10.49
N ARG A 203 -7.52 -5.31 10.17
CA ARG A 203 -6.39 -4.35 10.08
C ARG A 203 -6.59 -3.30 8.98
N CYS A 204 -7.26 -3.68 7.90
CA CYS A 204 -7.51 -2.80 6.75
C CYS A 204 -8.88 -2.12 6.76
N GLY A 205 -9.76 -2.43 7.73
CA GLY A 205 -11.15 -1.93 7.75
C GLY A 205 -12.00 -2.50 6.62
N ALA A 206 -11.69 -3.74 6.19
CA ALA A 206 -12.39 -4.51 5.16
C ALA A 206 -13.21 -5.64 5.81
N SER A 207 -13.85 -6.48 4.99
CA SER A 207 -14.59 -7.65 5.46
C SER A 207 -13.82 -8.95 5.21
N PRO A 208 -13.89 -9.93 6.12
CA PRO A 208 -13.36 -11.27 5.86
C PRO A 208 -13.96 -11.85 4.57
N GLY A 209 -13.13 -12.48 3.74
CA GLY A 209 -13.53 -13.00 2.44
C GLY A 209 -13.63 -11.96 1.32
N ASP A 210 -13.36 -10.68 1.59
CA ASP A 210 -13.22 -9.70 0.51
C ASP A 210 -12.08 -10.10 -0.44
N PRO A 211 -12.25 -9.93 -1.77
CA PRO A 211 -11.21 -10.22 -2.74
C PRO A 211 -10.00 -9.28 -2.56
N ALA A 212 -8.81 -9.86 -2.70
CA ALA A 212 -7.55 -9.17 -2.59
C ALA A 212 -6.55 -9.69 -3.62
N LEU A 213 -5.42 -9.03 -3.76
CA LEU A 213 -4.27 -9.50 -4.53
C LEU A 213 -3.13 -9.83 -3.57
N ALA A 214 -2.56 -11.01 -3.68
CA ALA A 214 -1.32 -11.38 -3.01
C ALA A 214 -0.15 -11.19 -3.97
N ILE A 215 0.79 -10.32 -3.59
CA ILE A 215 2.03 -10.09 -4.31
C ILE A 215 3.14 -10.70 -3.49
N THR A 216 3.61 -11.86 -3.94
CA THR A 216 4.67 -12.61 -3.28
C THR A 216 5.97 -12.46 -4.04
N GLY A 217 7.08 -12.32 -3.33
CA GLY A 217 8.35 -12.15 -4.00
C GLY A 217 9.57 -12.47 -3.14
N ILE A 218 10.72 -12.42 -3.81
CA ILE A 218 12.04 -12.41 -3.20
C ILE A 218 12.75 -11.16 -3.66
N ALA A 219 13.25 -10.40 -2.69
CA ALA A 219 14.09 -9.23 -2.94
C ALA A 219 15.56 -9.60 -2.76
N TYR A 220 16.39 -9.08 -3.66
CA TYR A 220 17.83 -9.32 -3.71
C TYR A 220 18.58 -8.00 -3.58
N ASP A 221 19.75 -8.03 -2.98
CA ASP A 221 20.69 -6.91 -3.02
C ASP A 221 21.47 -6.87 -4.36
N ALA A 222 22.35 -5.88 -4.49
CA ALA A 222 23.17 -5.70 -5.71
C ALA A 222 24.11 -6.87 -6.02
N ASP A 223 24.41 -7.71 -5.04
CA ASP A 223 25.24 -8.91 -5.18
C ASP A 223 24.39 -10.17 -5.47
N HIS A 224 23.10 -10.00 -5.81
CA HIS A 224 22.13 -11.09 -6.00
C HIS A 224 21.96 -12.01 -4.78
N VAL A 225 22.19 -11.49 -3.57
CA VAL A 225 21.94 -12.19 -2.33
C VAL A 225 20.48 -11.93 -1.91
N PRO A 226 19.67 -12.97 -1.62
CA PRO A 226 18.31 -12.79 -1.12
C PRO A 226 18.35 -12.11 0.25
N VAL A 227 17.63 -11.00 0.37
CA VAL A 227 17.57 -10.21 1.63
C VAL A 227 16.19 -10.23 2.27
N ASN A 228 15.14 -10.50 1.48
CA ASN A 228 13.77 -10.51 1.97
C ASN A 228 12.89 -11.43 1.12
N ALA A 229 12.12 -12.30 1.78
CA ALA A 229 10.99 -13.00 1.18
C ALA A 229 9.72 -12.31 1.68
N TYR A 230 8.88 -11.82 0.78
CA TYR A 230 7.75 -11.00 1.19
C TYR A 230 6.43 -11.43 0.55
N THR A 231 5.36 -11.01 1.20
CA THR A 231 4.00 -11.02 0.69
C THR A 231 3.35 -9.68 1.01
N LEU A 232 2.83 -9.01 0.00
CA LEU A 232 1.97 -7.84 0.17
C LEU A 232 0.55 -8.24 -0.25
N THR A 233 -0.36 -8.32 0.72
CA THR A 233 -1.78 -8.54 0.46
C THR A 233 -2.45 -7.19 0.27
N VAL A 234 -2.94 -6.91 -0.94
CA VAL A 234 -3.53 -5.63 -1.34
C VAL A 234 -5.04 -5.77 -1.38
N ILE A 235 -5.75 -4.88 -0.67
CA ILE A 235 -7.21 -4.93 -0.59
C ILE A 235 -7.87 -4.42 -1.87
N LYS A 236 -9.16 -4.73 -2.06
CA LYS A 236 -9.97 -4.21 -3.18
C LYS A 236 -9.90 -2.69 -3.26
N GLY A 237 -9.98 -2.15 -4.47
CA GLY A 237 -9.86 -0.71 -4.76
C GLY A 237 -8.45 -0.27 -5.12
N TYR A 238 -7.45 -1.12 -4.91
CA TYR A 238 -6.08 -0.94 -5.38
C TYR A 238 -5.73 -2.02 -6.40
N GLY A 239 -5.13 -1.64 -7.49
CA GLY A 239 -4.77 -2.53 -8.60
C GLY A 239 -3.34 -2.32 -9.05
N ILE A 240 -2.83 -3.26 -9.84
CA ILE A 240 -1.55 -3.13 -10.52
C ILE A 240 -1.83 -2.57 -11.90
N GLY A 241 -1.34 -1.36 -12.16
CA GLY A 241 -1.34 -0.75 -13.48
C GLY A 241 -0.10 -1.18 -14.26
N LEU A 242 -0.29 -1.69 -15.49
CA LEU A 242 0.79 -2.03 -16.40
C LEU A 242 0.67 -1.19 -17.66
N HIS A 243 1.74 -0.46 -18.00
CA HIS A 243 1.86 0.18 -19.31
C HIS A 243 2.65 -0.76 -20.24
N LEU A 244 1.98 -1.32 -21.23
CA LEU A 244 2.60 -2.27 -22.18
C LEU A 244 2.84 -1.58 -23.51
N THR A 245 4.09 -1.60 -24.00
CA THR A 245 4.46 -1.13 -25.33
C THR A 245 4.92 -2.30 -26.17
N ARG A 246 4.34 -2.48 -27.37
CA ARG A 246 4.81 -3.47 -28.32
C ARG A 246 6.10 -2.96 -28.99
N VAL A 247 7.20 -3.65 -28.76
CA VAL A 247 8.43 -3.43 -29.52
C VAL A 247 8.24 -4.05 -30.89
N GLN A 248 8.31 -3.24 -31.95
CA GLN A 248 8.34 -3.79 -33.31
C GLN A 248 9.71 -4.42 -33.53
N PRO A 249 9.78 -5.65 -34.08
CA PRO A 249 11.08 -6.20 -34.49
C PRO A 249 11.71 -5.25 -35.50
N THR A 250 12.91 -4.81 -35.25
CA THR A 250 13.73 -4.16 -36.28
C THR A 250 13.93 -5.16 -37.40
N ALA A 251 13.48 -4.80 -38.61
CA ALA A 251 13.66 -5.58 -39.83
C ALA A 251 15.15 -5.72 -40.17
#